data_fe70facf3d0a02d84b3a0f7468355559
#
_entry.id   fe70facf3d0a02d84b3a0f7468355559
#
_cell.length_a   1.000
_cell.length_b   1.000
_cell.length_c   1.000
_cell.angle_alpha   90.00
_cell.angle_beta   90.00
_cell.angle_gamma   90.00
#
_symmetry.space_group_name_H-M   'P 1'
#
loop_
_entity.id
_entity.type
_entity.pdbx_description
1 polymer ?
#
loop_
_entity_poly.entity_id
_entity_poly.type
_entity_poly.pdbx_seq_one_letter_code
_entity_poly.pdbx_strand_id
1 'polypeptide(L)'
;MNNKIYKKLFGGFGFVIIVLLLTLFVMSQTYIQNLVYHERLSQMEEVTHQMFRNLEDVIDNHWDTVEIQCNYLYYTPLKTDTEFYRYLSKLSELSNYQESQIELVAVDSSGRYYTEYGSMGLLREMTYLESTPKRVSYVSNALTADDFRMVFLEQLSTPITLQSGEKEITLRYFGISQSMTQLNDY
;
A
#
# COMPACT_ATOMS: atom_id res chain seq x y z
N MET A 1 -28.70 73.46 -31.55
CA MET A 1 -27.26 73.10 -31.78
C MET A 1 -26.62 72.26 -30.72
N ASN A 2 -27.31 71.80 -29.72
CA ASN A 2 -26.67 71.06 -28.61
C ASN A 2 -26.76 69.53 -28.66
N ASN A 3 -27.50 68.94 -29.58
CA ASN A 3 -27.72 67.47 -29.56
C ASN A 3 -26.52 66.62 -30.00
N LYS A 4 -25.60 67.15 -30.77
CA LYS A 4 -24.36 66.45 -31.24
C LYS A 4 -23.28 66.38 -30.12
N ILE A 5 -23.20 67.41 -29.29
CA ILE A 5 -22.23 67.46 -28.19
C ILE A 5 -22.65 66.50 -27.09
N TYR A 6 -23.92 66.45 -26.72
CA TYR A 6 -24.47 65.50 -25.75
C TYR A 6 -24.28 64.03 -26.20
N LYS A 7 -24.55 63.71 -27.46
CA LYS A 7 -24.32 62.35 -28.00
C LYS A 7 -22.85 61.93 -27.94
N LYS A 8 -21.92 62.82 -28.23
CA LYS A 8 -20.47 62.54 -28.13
C LYS A 8 -20.00 62.39 -26.71
N LEU A 9 -20.51 63.23 -25.78
CA LEU A 9 -20.17 63.16 -24.35
C LEU A 9 -20.76 61.89 -23.73
N PHE A 10 -21.99 61.54 -24.03
CA PHE A 10 -22.66 60.35 -23.54
C PHE A 10 -22.02 59.05 -24.09
N GLY A 11 -21.64 59.05 -25.37
CA GLY A 11 -20.93 57.95 -25.99
C GLY A 11 -19.53 57.75 -25.40
N GLY A 12 -18.78 58.82 -25.13
CA GLY A 12 -17.47 58.76 -24.49
C GLY A 12 -17.54 58.26 -23.05
N PHE A 13 -18.50 58.73 -22.28
CA PHE A 13 -18.71 58.28 -20.89
C PHE A 13 -19.19 56.85 -20.81
N GLY A 14 -20.08 56.41 -21.72
CA GLY A 14 -20.52 55.03 -21.83
C GLY A 14 -19.37 54.08 -22.20
N PHE A 15 -18.48 54.52 -23.10
CA PHE A 15 -17.29 53.71 -23.46
C PHE A 15 -16.35 53.53 -22.28
N VAL A 16 -16.09 54.58 -21.49
CA VAL A 16 -15.25 54.48 -20.28
C VAL A 16 -15.84 53.51 -19.26
N ILE A 17 -17.15 53.57 -19.04
CA ILE A 17 -17.84 52.65 -18.12
C ILE A 17 -17.72 51.21 -18.59
N ILE A 18 -17.90 50.93 -19.91
CA ILE A 18 -17.78 49.59 -20.47
C ILE A 18 -16.34 49.05 -20.32
N VAL A 19 -15.32 49.88 -20.57
CA VAL A 19 -13.94 49.50 -20.38
C VAL A 19 -13.64 49.19 -18.92
N LEU A 20 -14.14 49.98 -17.99
CA LEU A 20 -13.99 49.79 -16.56
C LEU A 20 -14.67 48.48 -16.09
N LEU A 21 -15.86 48.19 -16.56
CA LEU A 21 -16.55 46.93 -16.26
C LEU A 21 -15.84 45.73 -16.82
N LEU A 22 -15.32 45.82 -18.06
CA LEU A 22 -14.54 44.76 -18.67
C LEU A 22 -13.21 44.46 -17.90
N THR A 23 -12.52 45.51 -17.48
CA THR A 23 -11.29 45.34 -16.70
C THR A 23 -11.61 44.73 -15.33
N LEU A 24 -12.65 45.16 -14.64
CA LEU A 24 -13.07 44.56 -13.37
C LEU A 24 -13.47 43.08 -13.56
N PHE A 25 -14.18 42.77 -14.65
CA PHE A 25 -14.58 41.39 -14.95
C PHE A 25 -13.37 40.50 -15.17
N VAL A 26 -12.38 40.91 -15.98
CA VAL A 26 -11.14 40.15 -16.22
C VAL A 26 -10.35 39.98 -14.95
N MET A 27 -10.19 41.02 -14.13
CA MET A 27 -9.50 40.93 -12.83
C MET A 27 -10.20 39.97 -11.88
N SER A 28 -11.54 40.02 -11.81
CA SER A 28 -12.34 39.13 -10.99
C SER A 28 -12.18 37.67 -11.43
N GLN A 29 -12.24 37.40 -12.74
CA GLN A 29 -12.02 36.03 -13.27
C GLN A 29 -10.65 35.49 -12.95
N THR A 30 -9.60 36.32 -13.13
CA THR A 30 -8.22 35.92 -12.81
C THR A 30 -8.04 35.63 -11.32
N TYR A 31 -8.65 36.48 -10.47
CA TYR A 31 -8.59 36.29 -9.01
C TYR A 31 -9.29 34.99 -8.57
N ILE A 32 -10.49 34.75 -9.09
CA ILE A 32 -11.26 33.53 -8.77
C ILE A 32 -10.52 32.28 -9.26
N GLN A 33 -9.96 32.30 -10.48
CA GLN A 33 -9.19 31.17 -10.99
C GLN A 33 -7.96 30.88 -10.12
N ASN A 34 -7.21 31.90 -9.72
CA ASN A 34 -6.06 31.73 -8.84
C ASN A 34 -6.46 31.19 -7.46
N LEU A 35 -7.55 31.70 -6.88
CA LEU A 35 -8.08 31.23 -5.59
C LEU A 35 -8.47 29.75 -5.67
N VAL A 36 -9.27 29.36 -6.67
CA VAL A 36 -9.68 27.98 -6.87
C VAL A 36 -8.50 27.06 -7.14
N TYR A 37 -7.50 27.53 -7.89
CA TYR A 37 -6.29 26.76 -8.16
C TYR A 37 -5.49 26.47 -6.87
N HIS A 38 -5.25 27.50 -6.05
CA HIS A 38 -4.56 27.36 -4.77
C HIS A 38 -5.33 26.48 -3.79
N GLU A 39 -6.65 26.61 -3.73
CA GLU A 39 -7.48 25.78 -2.86
C GLU A 39 -7.43 24.30 -3.29
N ARG A 40 -7.53 24.01 -4.58
CA ARG A 40 -7.41 22.64 -5.11
C ARG A 40 -6.01 22.05 -4.85
N LEU A 41 -4.96 22.85 -5.02
CA LEU A 41 -3.60 22.40 -4.74
C LEU A 41 -3.43 22.02 -3.25
N SER A 42 -3.91 22.87 -2.35
CA SER A 42 -3.88 22.63 -0.90
C SER A 42 -4.68 21.38 -0.52
N GLN A 43 -5.88 21.19 -1.11
CA GLN A 43 -6.68 19.98 -0.87
C GLN A 43 -5.99 18.72 -1.39
N MET A 44 -5.37 18.78 -2.58
CA MET A 44 -4.59 17.64 -3.09
C MET A 44 -3.40 17.31 -2.20
N GLU A 45 -2.70 18.32 -1.68
CA GLU A 45 -1.58 18.13 -0.75
C GLU A 45 -2.05 17.47 0.55
N GLU A 46 -3.16 17.94 1.12
CA GLU A 46 -3.74 17.36 2.34
C GLU A 46 -4.19 15.91 2.13
N VAL A 47 -4.91 15.63 1.02
CA VAL A 47 -5.32 14.26 0.66
C VAL A 47 -4.10 13.36 0.47
N THR A 48 -3.06 13.85 -0.21
CA THR A 48 -1.83 13.10 -0.42
C THR A 48 -1.15 12.77 0.91
N HIS A 49 -1.03 13.74 1.82
CA HIS A 49 -0.48 13.50 3.16
C HIS A 49 -1.31 12.52 3.98
N GLN A 50 -2.63 12.58 3.85
CA GLN A 50 -3.52 11.63 4.52
C GLN A 50 -3.36 10.21 3.96
N MET A 51 -3.25 10.07 2.63
CA MET A 51 -3.00 8.78 1.99
C MET A 51 -1.65 8.18 2.44
N PHE A 52 -0.58 8.99 2.52
CA PHE A 52 0.73 8.52 3.01
C PHE A 52 0.67 8.04 4.46
N ARG A 53 0.00 8.79 5.34
CA ARG A 53 -0.17 8.36 6.75
C ARG A 53 -0.96 7.06 6.86
N ASN A 54 -2.05 6.94 6.11
CA ASN A 54 -2.84 5.71 6.11
C ASN A 54 -2.02 4.52 5.61
N LEU A 55 -1.19 4.73 4.57
CA LEU A 55 -0.30 3.68 4.06
C LEU A 55 0.77 3.29 5.08
N GLU A 56 1.36 4.25 5.77
CA GLU A 56 2.33 4.03 6.85
C GLU A 56 1.70 3.23 7.99
N ASP A 57 0.51 3.61 8.45
CA ASP A 57 -0.26 2.89 9.47
C ASP A 57 -0.57 1.43 9.05
N VAL A 58 -0.91 1.20 7.78
CA VAL A 58 -1.15 -0.16 7.25
C VAL A 58 0.14 -0.98 7.25
N ILE A 59 1.26 -0.40 6.83
CA ILE A 59 2.56 -1.07 6.83
C ILE A 59 3.00 -1.42 8.25
N ASP A 60 2.85 -0.50 9.18
CA ASP A 60 3.21 -0.72 10.60
C ASP A 60 2.35 -1.81 11.23
N ASN A 61 1.04 -1.80 10.99
CA ASN A 61 0.14 -2.85 11.43
C ASN A 61 0.52 -4.24 10.88
N HIS A 62 1.00 -4.31 9.64
CA HIS A 62 1.49 -5.57 9.09
C HIS A 62 2.77 -6.05 9.76
N TRP A 63 3.71 -5.14 10.06
CA TRP A 63 4.92 -5.49 10.79
C TRP A 63 4.62 -5.97 12.22
N ASP A 64 3.70 -5.33 12.92
CA ASP A 64 3.25 -5.76 14.24
C ASP A 64 2.62 -7.17 14.17
N THR A 65 1.80 -7.40 13.15
CA THR A 65 1.21 -8.73 12.90
C THR A 65 2.30 -9.78 12.68
N VAL A 66 3.27 -9.51 11.82
CA VAL A 66 4.38 -10.43 11.54
C VAL A 66 5.18 -10.73 12.81
N GLU A 67 5.52 -9.71 13.61
CA GLU A 67 6.27 -9.88 14.86
C GLU A 67 5.51 -10.75 15.85
N ILE A 68 4.22 -10.50 16.02
CA ILE A 68 3.35 -11.32 16.91
C ILE A 68 3.34 -12.78 16.43
N GLN A 69 3.18 -13.01 15.13
CA GLN A 69 3.12 -14.36 14.57
C GLN A 69 4.47 -15.09 14.65
N CYS A 70 5.59 -14.40 14.44
CA CYS A 70 6.92 -14.95 14.64
C CYS A 70 7.15 -15.38 16.10
N ASN A 71 6.67 -14.57 17.04
CA ASN A 71 6.73 -14.91 18.48
C ASN A 71 5.88 -16.14 18.81
N TYR A 72 4.66 -16.25 18.31
CA TYR A 72 3.83 -17.45 18.49
C TYR A 72 4.49 -18.69 17.90
N LEU A 73 5.02 -18.57 16.70
CA LEU A 73 5.70 -19.66 16.02
C LEU A 73 6.93 -20.16 16.81
N TYR A 74 7.70 -19.24 17.40
CA TYR A 74 8.86 -19.56 18.22
C TYR A 74 8.53 -20.44 19.43
N TYR A 75 7.37 -20.23 20.06
CA TYR A 75 6.92 -21.00 21.22
C TYR A 75 6.15 -22.28 20.85
N THR A 76 5.89 -22.50 19.57
CA THR A 76 5.13 -23.67 19.10
C THR A 76 6.09 -24.78 18.68
N PRO A 77 6.11 -25.94 19.38
CA PRO A 77 7.03 -27.04 19.03
C PRO A 77 6.52 -27.77 17.77
N LEU A 78 7.00 -27.34 16.61
CA LEU A 78 6.70 -27.97 15.32
C LEU A 78 7.86 -28.86 14.91
N LYS A 79 7.56 -30.10 14.50
CA LYS A 79 8.58 -31.10 14.08
C LYS A 79 8.39 -31.57 12.63
N THR A 80 7.17 -31.53 12.13
CA THR A 80 6.82 -32.03 10.81
C THR A 80 6.16 -30.96 9.95
N ASP A 81 6.27 -31.09 8.63
CA ASP A 81 5.57 -30.22 7.68
C ASP A 81 4.05 -30.28 7.84
N THR A 82 3.50 -31.45 8.14
CA THR A 82 2.06 -31.63 8.38
C THR A 82 1.58 -30.85 9.61
N GLU A 83 2.37 -30.84 10.70
CA GLU A 83 2.08 -30.02 11.89
C GLU A 83 2.13 -28.55 11.55
N PHE A 84 3.12 -28.15 10.73
CA PHE A 84 3.29 -26.76 10.31
C PHE A 84 2.12 -26.29 9.43
N TYR A 85 1.69 -27.05 8.42
CA TYR A 85 0.54 -26.68 7.59
C TYR A 85 -0.77 -26.59 8.39
N ARG A 86 -0.96 -27.53 9.33
CA ARG A 86 -2.10 -27.48 10.25
C ARG A 86 -2.06 -26.24 11.15
N TYR A 87 -0.88 -25.85 11.59
CA TYR A 87 -0.68 -24.63 12.37
C TYR A 87 -1.05 -23.40 11.52
N LEU A 88 -0.57 -23.28 10.28
CA LEU A 88 -0.90 -22.17 9.39
C LEU A 88 -2.40 -22.08 9.13
N SER A 89 -3.06 -23.19 8.77
CA SER A 89 -4.50 -23.24 8.53
C SER A 89 -5.31 -22.80 9.76
N LYS A 90 -4.96 -23.31 10.93
CA LYS A 90 -5.64 -22.96 12.17
C LYS A 90 -5.44 -21.48 12.54
N LEU A 91 -4.27 -20.94 12.28
CA LEU A 91 -3.96 -19.54 12.55
C LEU A 91 -4.69 -18.61 11.58
N SER A 92 -4.78 -19.00 10.30
CA SER A 92 -5.54 -18.31 9.26
C SER A 92 -7.04 -18.22 9.62
N GLU A 93 -7.62 -19.33 10.09
CA GLU A 93 -9.01 -19.38 10.55
C GLU A 93 -9.26 -18.47 11.75
N LEU A 94 -8.40 -18.55 12.79
CA LEU A 94 -8.56 -17.78 14.04
C LEU A 94 -8.43 -16.27 13.84
N SER A 95 -7.66 -15.85 12.85
CA SER A 95 -7.35 -14.44 12.60
C SER A 95 -8.21 -13.81 11.51
N ASN A 96 -9.19 -14.55 10.96
CA ASN A 96 -10.02 -14.13 9.82
C ASN A 96 -9.20 -13.62 8.63
N TYR A 97 -7.99 -14.13 8.45
CA TYR A 97 -7.09 -13.71 7.39
C TYR A 97 -7.65 -13.99 5.99
N GLN A 98 -8.51 -15.01 5.86
CA GLN A 98 -9.18 -15.30 4.59
C GLN A 98 -10.09 -14.17 4.14
N GLU A 99 -10.84 -13.54 5.05
CA GLU A 99 -11.69 -12.38 4.75
C GLU A 99 -10.85 -11.14 4.37
N SER A 100 -9.68 -11.00 4.99
CA SER A 100 -8.74 -9.89 4.74
C SER A 100 -7.79 -10.16 3.56
N GLN A 101 -7.92 -11.33 2.87
CA GLN A 101 -7.00 -11.79 1.82
C GLN A 101 -5.52 -11.75 2.24
N ILE A 102 -5.28 -11.88 3.53
CA ILE A 102 -3.95 -12.06 4.10
C ILE A 102 -3.63 -13.55 4.09
N GLU A 103 -2.45 -13.90 3.65
CA GLU A 103 -1.94 -15.26 3.62
C GLU A 103 -0.66 -15.35 4.44
N LEU A 104 -0.56 -16.40 5.27
CA LEU A 104 0.65 -16.67 6.02
C LEU A 104 1.68 -17.32 5.12
N VAL A 105 2.91 -16.82 5.16
CA VAL A 105 4.01 -17.25 4.31
C VAL A 105 5.24 -17.57 5.16
N ALA A 106 5.80 -18.75 4.95
CA ALA A 106 7.12 -19.10 5.46
C ALA A 106 8.10 -19.30 4.30
N VAL A 107 9.38 -18.99 4.50
CA VAL A 107 10.40 -19.13 3.46
C VAL A 107 11.59 -19.89 4.01
N ASP A 108 12.06 -20.87 3.25
CA ASP A 108 13.25 -21.65 3.60
C ASP A 108 14.57 -20.99 3.12
N SER A 109 15.67 -21.62 3.45
CA SER A 109 17.00 -21.16 3.07
C SER A 109 17.27 -21.14 1.57
N SER A 110 16.44 -21.80 0.76
CA SER A 110 16.53 -21.80 -0.70
C SER A 110 15.65 -20.75 -1.37
N GLY A 111 14.87 -19.99 -0.59
CA GLY A 111 13.88 -19.04 -1.09
C GLY A 111 12.55 -19.70 -1.49
N ARG A 112 12.36 -20.99 -1.19
CA ARG A 112 11.09 -21.66 -1.43
C ARG A 112 10.09 -21.22 -0.36
N TYR A 113 8.89 -20.88 -0.78
CA TYR A 113 7.84 -20.46 0.13
C TYR A 113 6.77 -21.52 0.35
N TYR A 114 6.19 -21.47 1.52
CA TYR A 114 5.21 -22.39 2.06
C TYR A 114 4.03 -21.60 2.62
N THR A 115 2.82 -22.01 2.25
CA THR A 115 1.57 -21.46 2.77
C THR A 115 0.73 -22.59 3.40
N GLU A 116 -0.47 -22.29 3.87
CA GLU A 116 -1.40 -23.30 4.38
C GLU A 116 -1.75 -24.38 3.35
N TYR A 117 -1.59 -24.07 2.05
CA TYR A 117 -1.86 -24.99 0.94
C TYR A 117 -0.63 -25.86 0.56
N GLY A 118 0.49 -25.67 1.22
CA GLY A 118 1.72 -26.41 0.99
C GLY A 118 2.86 -25.59 0.38
N SER A 119 3.82 -26.28 -0.23
CA SER A 119 4.92 -25.62 -0.94
C SER A 119 4.41 -25.14 -2.31
N MET A 120 4.41 -23.82 -2.53
CA MET A 120 3.79 -23.20 -3.71
C MET A 120 4.82 -22.81 -4.78
N GLY A 121 6.08 -22.54 -4.43
CA GLY A 121 7.05 -22.10 -5.41
C GLY A 121 8.30 -21.48 -4.82
N LEU A 122 8.93 -20.61 -5.60
CA LEU A 122 10.18 -19.93 -5.24
C LEU A 122 9.95 -18.42 -5.28
N LEU A 123 10.23 -17.74 -4.19
CA LEU A 123 10.30 -16.29 -4.14
C LEU A 123 11.68 -15.86 -4.64
N ARG A 124 11.74 -15.48 -5.92
CA ARG A 124 13.01 -15.13 -6.59
C ARG A 124 13.71 -13.95 -5.90
N GLU A 125 12.94 -13.02 -5.40
CA GLU A 125 13.44 -11.85 -4.67
C GLU A 125 14.30 -12.25 -3.47
N MET A 126 13.94 -13.34 -2.80
CA MET A 126 14.70 -13.87 -1.66
C MET A 126 16.02 -14.55 -2.04
N THR A 127 16.13 -15.03 -3.29
CA THR A 127 17.35 -15.71 -3.75
C THR A 127 18.49 -14.75 -4.10
N TYR A 128 18.18 -13.47 -4.31
CA TYR A 128 19.14 -12.42 -4.67
C TYR A 128 19.60 -11.58 -3.48
N LEU A 129 19.16 -11.89 -2.27
CA LEU A 129 19.61 -11.18 -1.07
C LEU A 129 21.08 -11.57 -0.78
N GLU A 130 21.99 -10.64 -1.00
CA GLU A 130 23.42 -10.79 -0.66
C GLU A 130 23.64 -10.91 0.86
N SER A 131 22.71 -10.38 1.65
CA SER A 131 22.68 -10.45 3.10
C SER A 131 21.33 -11.00 3.57
N THR A 132 21.27 -11.51 4.81
CA THR A 132 20.02 -11.95 5.44
C THR A 132 19.47 -10.83 6.33
N PRO A 133 18.71 -9.87 5.79
CA PRO A 133 18.16 -8.79 6.58
C PRO A 133 17.13 -9.33 7.57
N LYS A 134 17.00 -8.63 8.71
CA LYS A 134 16.03 -9.02 9.75
C LYS A 134 14.59 -8.94 9.23
N ARG A 135 14.28 -7.89 8.46
CA ARG A 135 12.96 -7.63 7.88
C ARG A 135 13.07 -7.37 6.39
N VAL A 136 12.17 -7.92 5.62
CA VAL A 136 12.11 -7.78 4.16
C VAL A 136 10.67 -7.50 3.77
N SER A 137 10.46 -6.44 2.97
CA SER A 137 9.17 -6.19 2.32
C SER A 137 9.38 -5.93 0.84
N TYR A 138 8.50 -6.49 0.02
CA TYR A 138 8.52 -6.32 -1.44
C TYR A 138 7.17 -6.65 -2.05
N VAL A 139 7.00 -6.29 -3.31
CA VAL A 139 5.82 -6.66 -4.09
C VAL A 139 6.17 -7.83 -4.99
N SER A 140 5.37 -8.88 -4.96
CA SER A 140 5.57 -10.07 -5.78
C SER A 140 4.26 -10.55 -6.40
N ASN A 141 4.33 -11.10 -7.60
CA ASN A 141 3.24 -11.84 -8.24
C ASN A 141 3.50 -13.37 -8.21
N ALA A 142 4.53 -13.82 -7.50
CA ALA A 142 4.91 -15.23 -7.46
C ALA A 142 3.91 -16.10 -6.70
N LEU A 143 3.17 -15.51 -5.75
CA LEU A 143 2.22 -16.21 -4.89
C LEU A 143 0.89 -16.52 -5.62
N THR A 144 0.49 -15.64 -6.55
CA THR A 144 -0.69 -15.83 -7.40
C THR A 144 -0.41 -15.25 -8.78
N ALA A 145 -0.76 -15.95 -9.85
CA ALA A 145 -0.42 -15.55 -11.22
C ALA A 145 -1.08 -14.22 -11.66
N ASP A 146 -2.22 -13.87 -11.06
CA ASP A 146 -3.07 -12.76 -11.49
C ASP A 146 -3.14 -11.59 -10.48
N ASP A 147 -2.41 -11.68 -9.36
CA ASP A 147 -2.48 -10.67 -8.29
C ASP A 147 -1.10 -10.30 -7.79
N PHE A 148 -0.85 -8.99 -7.72
CA PHE A 148 0.32 -8.47 -7.03
C PHE A 148 0.05 -8.46 -5.53
N ARG A 149 0.97 -9.04 -4.78
CA ARG A 149 0.87 -9.12 -3.33
C ARG A 149 2.03 -8.39 -2.66
N MET A 150 1.73 -7.65 -1.63
CA MET A 150 2.72 -7.12 -0.71
C MET A 150 3.14 -8.24 0.24
N VAL A 151 4.43 -8.51 0.33
CA VAL A 151 5.00 -9.56 1.18
C VAL A 151 5.83 -8.91 2.28
N PHE A 152 5.57 -9.30 3.52
CA PHE A 152 6.28 -8.86 4.71
C PHE A 152 6.85 -10.10 5.40
N LEU A 153 8.17 -10.20 5.49
CA LEU A 153 8.87 -11.33 6.07
C LEU A 153 9.83 -10.88 7.16
N GLU A 154 9.79 -11.52 8.31
CA GLU A 154 10.76 -11.35 9.38
C GLU A 154 11.62 -12.62 9.51
N GLN A 155 12.91 -12.43 9.69
CA GLN A 155 13.84 -13.52 9.92
C GLN A 155 13.57 -14.15 11.29
N LEU A 156 13.37 -15.46 11.32
CA LEU A 156 13.19 -16.20 12.56
C LEU A 156 14.47 -16.12 13.39
N SER A 157 14.34 -15.79 14.66
CA SER A 157 15.47 -15.73 15.61
C SER A 157 16.19 -17.06 15.71
N THR A 158 15.45 -18.16 15.59
CA THR A 158 15.97 -19.53 15.48
C THR A 158 15.30 -20.20 14.29
N PRO A 159 16.04 -20.66 13.28
CA PRO A 159 15.47 -21.41 12.17
C PRO A 159 14.71 -22.64 12.66
N ILE A 160 13.58 -22.92 12.04
CA ILE A 160 12.74 -24.08 12.40
C ILE A 160 12.99 -25.18 11.38
N THR A 161 13.46 -26.33 11.85
CA THR A 161 13.67 -27.50 11.00
C THR A 161 12.49 -28.45 11.12
N LEU A 162 11.87 -28.72 9.99
CA LEU A 162 10.71 -29.59 9.84
C LEU A 162 11.09 -30.84 9.07
N GLN A 163 10.58 -31.99 9.50
CA GLN A 163 10.73 -33.25 8.76
C GLN A 163 9.59 -33.37 7.75
N SER A 164 9.94 -33.50 6.46
CA SER A 164 9.01 -33.74 5.35
C SER A 164 9.37 -35.05 4.65
N GLY A 165 8.81 -36.17 5.13
CA GLY A 165 9.23 -37.51 4.71
C GLY A 165 10.71 -37.79 5.03
N GLU A 166 11.52 -38.04 3.99
CA GLU A 166 12.98 -38.24 4.13
C GLU A 166 13.80 -36.93 4.04
N LYS A 167 13.15 -35.77 3.83
CA LYS A 167 13.81 -34.48 3.65
C LYS A 167 13.60 -33.59 4.87
N GLU A 168 14.58 -32.76 5.13
CA GLU A 168 14.50 -31.68 6.10
C GLU A 168 14.26 -30.35 5.39
N ILE A 169 13.33 -29.55 5.92
CA ILE A 169 13.03 -28.20 5.48
C ILE A 169 13.43 -27.26 6.62
N THR A 170 14.30 -26.30 6.34
CA THR A 170 14.71 -25.30 7.33
C THR A 170 14.11 -23.96 6.99
N LEU A 171 13.08 -23.57 7.72
CA LEU A 171 12.42 -22.27 7.59
C LEU A 171 13.31 -21.18 8.20
N ARG A 172 13.51 -20.09 7.47
CA ARG A 172 14.33 -18.94 7.88
C ARG A 172 13.52 -17.68 8.10
N TYR A 173 12.48 -17.49 7.31
CA TYR A 173 11.61 -16.32 7.39
C TYR A 173 10.18 -16.76 7.59
N PHE A 174 9.44 -15.93 8.30
CA PHE A 174 8.01 -16.07 8.46
C PHE A 174 7.35 -14.72 8.34
N GLY A 175 6.11 -14.68 7.83
CA GLY A 175 5.40 -13.44 7.66
C GLY A 175 4.06 -13.60 6.96
N ILE A 176 3.65 -12.53 6.32
CA ILE A 176 2.36 -12.42 5.65
C ILE A 176 2.52 -11.91 4.23
N SER A 177 1.55 -12.25 3.39
CA SER A 177 1.33 -11.61 2.09
C SER A 177 -0.10 -11.09 2.01
N GLN A 178 -0.29 -9.90 1.46
CA GLN A 178 -1.60 -9.27 1.25
C GLN A 178 -1.80 -8.90 -0.20
N SER A 179 -3.00 -9.13 -0.73
CA SER A 179 -3.37 -8.69 -2.07
C SER A 179 -3.37 -7.17 -2.18
N MET A 180 -2.77 -6.65 -3.26
CA MET A 180 -2.76 -5.21 -3.54
C MET A 180 -4.08 -4.72 -4.13
N THR A 181 -4.94 -5.61 -4.62
CA THR A 181 -6.26 -5.23 -5.14
C THR A 181 -7.15 -4.64 -4.05
N GLN A 182 -7.00 -5.07 -2.81
CA GLN A 182 -7.75 -4.51 -1.68
C GLN A 182 -7.24 -3.15 -1.19
N LEU A 183 -5.98 -2.78 -1.47
CA LEU A 183 -5.47 -1.45 -1.09
C LEU A 183 -6.14 -0.31 -1.86
N ASN A 184 -6.87 -0.61 -2.93
CA ASN A 184 -7.66 0.38 -3.69
C ASN A 184 -9.03 0.67 -3.09
N ASP A 185 -9.48 -0.08 -2.09
CA ASP A 185 -10.81 0.05 -1.47
C ASP A 185 -10.77 0.90 -0.19
N TYR A 186 -9.59 1.43 0.18
CA TYR A 186 -9.36 2.38 1.28
C TYR A 186 -9.00 3.76 0.72
#